data_10fbbf9e865a6e48731ec864bd5e6b27
#
_entry.id   10fbbf9e865a6e48731ec864bd5e6b27
#
_cell.length_a   1.000
_cell.length_b   1.000
_cell.length_c   1.000
_cell.angle_alpha   90.00
_cell.angle_beta   90.00
_cell.angle_gamma   90.00
#
_symmetry.space_group_name_H-M   'P 1'
#
loop_
_entity.id
_entity.type
_entity.pdbx_description
1 polymer ?
#
loop_
_entity_poly.entity_id
_entity_poly.type
_entity_poly.pdbx_seq_one_letter_code
_entity_poly.pdbx_strand_id
1 'polypeptide(L)'
;MSRERIIKQQARESLRGNITALIAGFLALAVMGVIIFDVPVFAAYLLNLVDAESGEVTGDSFLWYLLLEFGALVLAAVFSPLINGFFRLAADTAVKGGCEINSFFYFFSSPRRYFRTLAVNMGLCALYSLLTAPLAIAGRLLGGVLPAPAITAVLVIWQIFVYIFFIHYPLAAYAINDSRQAYYYVFGFIGFSFRYSGALIKLIFSMLGWITLCFFIIPTLYVVPYLAVTLMNSARWLFAMNNKI
;
A
#
# COMPACT_ATOMS: atom_id res chain seq x y z
N MET A 1 -17.95 24.39 6.81
CA MET A 1 -16.77 23.58 7.19
C MET A 1 -16.24 22.91 5.92
N SER A 2 -14.92 22.90 5.64
CA SER A 2 -14.42 22.23 4.43
C SER A 2 -14.58 20.72 4.54
N ARG A 3 -14.78 20.05 3.42
CA ARG A 3 -14.98 18.60 3.32
C ARG A 3 -13.83 17.82 3.96
N GLU A 4 -12.60 18.26 3.74
CA GLU A 4 -11.41 17.63 4.29
C GLU A 4 -11.38 17.69 5.82
N ARG A 5 -11.91 18.77 6.41
CA ARG A 5 -12.05 18.88 7.87
C ARG A 5 -13.04 17.87 8.43
N ILE A 6 -14.18 17.66 7.75
CA ILE A 6 -15.19 16.68 8.16
C ILE A 6 -14.60 15.27 8.12
N ILE A 7 -13.94 14.90 7.01
CA ILE A 7 -13.31 13.58 6.86
C ILE A 7 -12.28 13.33 7.96
N LYS A 8 -11.42 14.32 8.24
CA LYS A 8 -10.38 14.22 9.28
C LYS A 8 -10.97 14.17 10.69
N GLN A 9 -12.04 14.89 10.95
CA GLN A 9 -12.73 14.83 12.23
C GLN A 9 -13.37 13.45 12.43
N GLN A 10 -14.10 12.94 11.45
CA GLN A 10 -14.67 11.59 11.48
C GLN A 10 -13.60 10.53 11.71
N ALA A 11 -12.43 10.65 11.05
CA ALA A 11 -11.33 9.72 11.26
C ALA A 11 -10.81 9.73 12.70
N ARG A 12 -10.68 10.93 13.32
CA ARG A 12 -10.27 11.04 14.72
C ARG A 12 -11.30 10.46 15.68
N GLU A 13 -12.57 10.68 15.42
CA GLU A 13 -13.67 10.13 16.23
C GLU A 13 -13.71 8.60 16.11
N SER A 14 -13.60 8.06 14.91
CA SER A 14 -13.56 6.61 14.66
C SER A 14 -12.34 5.92 15.27
N LEU A 15 -11.20 6.62 15.38
CA LEU A 15 -9.99 6.09 16.02
C LEU A 15 -10.12 5.98 17.55
N ARG A 16 -10.98 6.77 18.19
CA ARG A 16 -11.16 6.68 19.63
C ARG A 16 -11.73 5.31 20.01
N GLY A 17 -10.96 4.57 20.80
CA GLY A 17 -11.30 3.19 21.21
C GLY A 17 -10.82 2.08 20.25
N ASN A 18 -10.43 2.42 19.01
CA ASN A 18 -10.04 1.43 17.98
C ASN A 18 -8.55 1.46 17.60
N ILE A 19 -7.80 2.43 18.14
CA ILE A 19 -6.42 2.69 17.73
C ILE A 19 -5.50 1.50 18.02
N THR A 20 -5.71 0.79 19.11
CA THR A 20 -4.87 -0.35 19.52
C THR A 20 -4.90 -1.47 18.49
N ALA A 21 -6.09 -1.81 17.97
CA ALA A 21 -6.23 -2.83 16.93
C ALA A 21 -5.54 -2.42 15.63
N LEU A 22 -5.64 -1.15 15.25
CA LEU A 22 -4.98 -0.61 14.05
C LEU A 22 -3.46 -0.55 14.21
N ILE A 23 -2.95 -0.16 15.39
CA ILE A 23 -1.51 -0.22 15.68
C ILE A 23 -1.02 -1.67 15.61
N ALA A 24 -1.73 -2.61 16.21
CA ALA A 24 -1.37 -4.03 16.16
C ALA A 24 -1.34 -4.55 14.71
N GLY A 25 -2.33 -4.21 13.89
CA GLY A 25 -2.36 -4.56 12.47
C GLY A 25 -1.20 -3.92 11.68
N PHE A 26 -0.87 -2.67 11.96
CA PHE A 26 0.27 -1.99 11.34
C PHE A 26 1.61 -2.62 11.75
N LEU A 27 1.80 -2.92 13.05
CA LEU A 27 3.00 -3.59 13.53
C LEU A 27 3.16 -4.99 12.92
N ALA A 28 2.07 -5.74 12.80
CA ALA A 28 2.08 -7.03 12.13
C ALA A 28 2.55 -6.92 10.67
N LEU A 29 2.06 -5.89 9.92
CA LEU A 29 2.53 -5.63 8.56
C LEU A 29 4.01 -5.21 8.54
N ALA A 30 4.45 -4.36 9.47
CA ALA A 30 5.85 -3.94 9.56
C ALA A 30 6.78 -5.13 9.82
N VAL A 31 6.45 -5.99 10.78
CA VAL A 31 7.22 -7.22 11.06
C VAL A 31 7.26 -8.14 9.84
N MET A 32 6.11 -8.33 9.15
CA MET A 32 6.07 -9.12 7.92
C MET A 32 6.92 -8.50 6.80
N GLY A 33 6.92 -7.17 6.68
CA GLY A 33 7.79 -6.46 5.74
C GLY A 33 9.26 -6.75 6.00
N VAL A 34 9.70 -6.64 7.24
CA VAL A 34 11.08 -6.98 7.64
C VAL A 34 11.41 -8.45 7.31
N ILE A 35 10.53 -9.39 7.64
CA ILE A 35 10.76 -10.82 7.35
C ILE A 35 10.87 -11.07 5.84
N ILE A 36 10.04 -10.44 5.02
CA ILE A 36 9.98 -10.70 3.58
C ILE A 36 11.11 -10.00 2.83
N PHE A 37 11.48 -8.78 3.21
CA PHE A 37 12.42 -7.96 2.44
C PHE A 37 13.79 -7.85 3.08
N ASP A 38 13.89 -7.61 4.38
CA ASP A 38 15.18 -7.36 5.04
C ASP A 38 15.92 -8.67 5.40
N VAL A 39 15.19 -9.72 5.82
CA VAL A 39 15.83 -11.01 6.14
C VAL A 39 16.49 -11.65 4.94
N PRO A 40 15.90 -11.72 3.72
CA PRO A 40 16.58 -12.20 2.53
C PRO A 40 17.83 -11.38 2.16
N VAL A 41 17.75 -10.05 2.22
CA VAL A 41 18.90 -9.18 1.97
C VAL A 41 20.02 -9.48 2.98
N PHE A 42 19.70 -9.55 4.27
CA PHE A 42 20.67 -9.89 5.30
C PHE A 42 21.28 -11.27 5.10
N ALA A 43 20.45 -12.27 4.73
CA ALA A 43 20.93 -13.62 4.40
C ALA A 43 21.89 -13.61 3.18
N ALA A 44 21.62 -12.79 2.17
CA ALA A 44 22.49 -12.64 1.02
C ALA A 44 23.89 -12.15 1.42
N TYR A 45 23.98 -11.17 2.33
CA TYR A 45 25.26 -10.72 2.87
C TYR A 45 25.95 -11.80 3.72
N LEU A 46 25.22 -12.47 4.63
CA LEU A 46 25.79 -13.52 5.47
C LEU A 46 26.33 -14.71 4.68
N LEU A 47 25.69 -15.05 3.55
CA LEU A 47 26.11 -16.14 2.67
C LEU A 47 27.15 -15.70 1.63
N ASN A 48 27.65 -14.46 1.70
CA ASN A 48 28.57 -13.85 0.75
C ASN A 48 28.07 -13.91 -0.72
N LEU A 49 26.75 -13.85 -0.93
CA LEU A 49 26.15 -13.78 -2.26
C LEU A 49 26.26 -12.37 -2.86
N VAL A 50 26.41 -11.38 -1.98
CA VAL A 50 26.55 -9.97 -2.31
C VAL A 50 27.81 -9.45 -1.61
N ASP A 51 28.65 -8.74 -2.34
CA ASP A 51 29.82 -8.08 -1.80
C ASP A 51 29.40 -6.91 -0.88
N ALA A 52 29.94 -6.87 0.33
CA ALA A 52 29.55 -5.89 1.35
C ALA A 52 30.02 -4.45 1.03
N GLU A 53 31.09 -4.29 0.23
CA GLU A 53 31.64 -2.98 -0.10
C GLU A 53 31.00 -2.39 -1.36
N SER A 54 30.83 -3.21 -2.41
CA SER A 54 30.27 -2.78 -3.69
C SER A 54 28.76 -2.92 -3.79
N GLY A 55 28.15 -3.80 -2.98
CA GLY A 55 26.74 -4.18 -3.10
C GLY A 55 26.43 -5.02 -4.36
N GLU A 56 27.46 -5.51 -5.05
CA GLU A 56 27.30 -6.30 -6.26
C GLU A 56 27.17 -7.80 -5.95
N VAL A 57 26.38 -8.51 -6.76
CA VAL A 57 26.23 -9.94 -6.65
C VAL A 57 27.53 -10.62 -7.12
N THR A 58 28.10 -11.51 -6.31
CA THR A 58 29.29 -12.26 -6.68
C THR A 58 28.97 -13.22 -7.82
N GLY A 59 29.83 -13.26 -8.87
CA GLY A 59 29.52 -13.92 -10.14
C GLY A 59 29.11 -15.40 -10.00
N ASP A 60 29.78 -16.16 -9.10
CA ASP A 60 29.50 -17.58 -8.85
C ASP A 60 28.22 -17.78 -8.01
N SER A 61 27.70 -16.75 -7.36
CA SER A 61 26.55 -16.81 -6.45
C SER A 61 25.25 -16.31 -7.07
N PHE A 62 25.27 -15.89 -8.34
CA PHE A 62 24.12 -15.27 -9.00
C PHE A 62 22.84 -16.11 -8.95
N LEU A 63 22.96 -17.43 -9.16
CA LEU A 63 21.81 -18.34 -9.11
C LEU A 63 21.20 -18.41 -7.71
N TRP A 64 22.03 -18.48 -6.65
CA TRP A 64 21.58 -18.52 -5.27
C TRP A 64 20.90 -17.21 -4.86
N TYR A 65 21.46 -16.09 -5.29
CA TYR A 65 20.84 -14.78 -5.09
C TYR A 65 19.45 -14.70 -5.75
N LEU A 66 19.32 -15.13 -7.02
CA LEU A 66 18.04 -15.18 -7.72
C LEU A 66 17.01 -16.08 -7.02
N LEU A 67 17.43 -17.23 -6.50
CA LEU A 67 16.54 -18.14 -5.77
C LEU A 67 16.05 -17.50 -4.47
N LEU A 68 16.90 -16.76 -3.79
CA LEU A 68 16.55 -16.04 -2.56
C LEU A 68 15.57 -14.92 -2.84
N GLU A 69 15.80 -14.11 -3.86
CA GLU A 69 14.89 -13.05 -4.32
C GLU A 69 13.55 -13.60 -4.78
N PHE A 70 13.57 -14.71 -5.54
CA PHE A 70 12.34 -15.38 -5.96
C PHE A 70 11.55 -15.90 -4.75
N GLY A 71 12.23 -16.48 -3.78
CA GLY A 71 11.61 -16.90 -2.51
C GLY A 71 10.95 -15.73 -1.77
N ALA A 72 11.61 -14.58 -1.69
CA ALA A 72 11.06 -13.37 -1.09
C ALA A 72 9.81 -12.89 -1.84
N LEU A 73 9.83 -12.89 -3.17
CA LEU A 73 8.66 -12.54 -3.99
C LEU A 73 7.48 -13.50 -3.79
N VAL A 74 7.74 -14.80 -3.69
CA VAL A 74 6.70 -15.80 -3.39
C VAL A 74 6.10 -15.56 -2.01
N LEU A 75 6.93 -15.31 -0.99
CA LEU A 75 6.46 -14.96 0.35
C LEU A 75 5.64 -13.67 0.34
N ALA A 76 6.10 -12.62 -0.34
CA ALA A 76 5.37 -11.37 -0.49
C ALA A 76 3.99 -11.60 -1.13
N ALA A 77 3.91 -12.43 -2.17
CA ALA A 77 2.63 -12.77 -2.80
C ALA A 77 1.71 -13.53 -1.84
N VAL A 78 2.22 -14.56 -1.16
CA VAL A 78 1.45 -15.40 -0.22
C VAL A 78 0.88 -14.56 0.94
N PHE A 79 1.66 -13.63 1.48
CA PHE A 79 1.24 -12.80 2.61
C PHE A 79 0.57 -11.48 2.19
N SER A 80 0.52 -11.15 0.90
CA SER A 80 -0.12 -9.93 0.41
C SER A 80 -1.57 -9.72 0.89
N PRO A 81 -2.41 -10.77 1.16
CA PRO A 81 -3.73 -10.58 1.73
C PRO A 81 -3.76 -9.92 3.12
N LEU A 82 -2.64 -9.89 3.86
CA LEU A 82 -2.55 -9.15 5.12
C LEU A 82 -2.66 -7.63 4.89
N ILE A 83 -2.14 -7.12 3.77
CA ILE A 83 -2.31 -5.71 3.39
C ILE A 83 -3.80 -5.38 3.27
N ASN A 84 -4.55 -6.26 2.58
CA ASN A 84 -6.01 -6.10 2.48
C ASN A 84 -6.70 -6.25 3.84
N GLY A 85 -6.18 -7.11 4.72
CA GLY A 85 -6.64 -7.23 6.10
C GLY A 85 -6.49 -5.95 6.89
N PHE A 86 -5.36 -5.24 6.76
CA PHE A 86 -5.18 -3.93 7.36
C PHE A 86 -6.14 -2.87 6.78
N PHE A 87 -6.34 -2.87 5.47
CA PHE A 87 -7.34 -2.01 4.83
C PHE A 87 -8.76 -2.36 5.30
N ARG A 88 -9.07 -3.64 5.54
CA ARG A 88 -10.35 -4.07 6.10
C ARG A 88 -10.53 -3.57 7.52
N LEU A 89 -9.51 -3.66 8.35
CA LEU A 89 -9.51 -3.14 9.72
C LEU A 89 -9.79 -1.62 9.74
N ALA A 90 -9.10 -0.87 8.85
CA ALA A 90 -9.32 0.56 8.69
C ALA A 90 -10.73 0.88 8.15
N ALA A 91 -11.26 0.03 7.25
CA ALA A 91 -12.61 0.18 6.71
C ALA A 91 -13.68 -0.10 7.78
N ASP A 92 -13.53 -1.15 8.59
CA ASP A 92 -14.44 -1.46 9.69
C ASP A 92 -14.46 -0.32 10.71
N THR A 93 -13.29 0.25 11.05
CA THR A 93 -13.18 1.43 11.90
C THR A 93 -13.93 2.63 11.30
N ALA A 94 -13.74 2.90 10.01
CA ALA A 94 -14.34 4.05 9.32
C ALA A 94 -15.85 3.89 9.09
N VAL A 95 -16.35 2.67 8.88
CA VAL A 95 -17.74 2.42 8.49
C VAL A 95 -18.61 2.03 9.69
N LYS A 96 -18.10 1.15 10.56
CA LYS A 96 -18.84 0.58 11.68
C LYS A 96 -18.58 1.33 13.00
N GLY A 97 -17.55 2.18 13.04
CA GLY A 97 -17.11 2.85 14.28
C GLY A 97 -16.43 1.92 15.28
N GLY A 98 -16.18 0.64 14.91
CA GLY A 98 -15.51 -0.35 15.72
C GLY A 98 -14.81 -1.39 14.87
N CYS A 99 -13.67 -1.90 15.32
CA CYS A 99 -12.96 -2.96 14.65
C CYS A 99 -12.45 -4.00 15.65
N GLU A 100 -12.44 -5.24 15.20
CA GLU A 100 -11.83 -6.37 15.90
C GLU A 100 -10.55 -6.78 15.16
N ILE A 101 -9.52 -7.16 15.90
CA ILE A 101 -8.25 -7.61 15.30
C ILE A 101 -8.46 -8.82 14.37
N ASN A 102 -9.52 -9.60 14.57
CA ASN A 102 -9.89 -10.70 13.69
C ASN A 102 -10.18 -10.26 12.25
N SER A 103 -10.63 -9.01 12.04
CA SER A 103 -10.83 -8.42 10.70
C SER A 103 -9.52 -8.35 9.90
N PHE A 104 -8.37 -8.31 10.57
CA PHE A 104 -7.05 -8.35 9.92
C PHE A 104 -6.82 -9.67 9.18
N PHE A 105 -7.33 -10.79 9.69
CA PHE A 105 -7.20 -12.11 9.10
C PHE A 105 -8.40 -12.52 8.24
N TYR A 106 -9.34 -11.62 7.99
CA TYR A 106 -10.58 -11.89 7.27
C TYR A 106 -10.36 -12.60 5.93
N PHE A 107 -9.35 -12.21 5.17
CA PHE A 107 -9.07 -12.77 3.85
C PHE A 107 -8.43 -14.16 3.89
N PHE A 108 -7.95 -14.60 5.05
CA PHE A 108 -7.47 -15.97 5.28
C PHE A 108 -8.55 -16.92 5.77
N SER A 109 -9.76 -16.44 6.10
CA SER A 109 -10.83 -17.25 6.69
C SER A 109 -11.44 -18.30 5.75
N SER A 110 -11.21 -18.19 4.42
CA SER A 110 -11.60 -19.22 3.46
C SER A 110 -10.69 -19.22 2.22
N PRO A 111 -10.45 -20.40 1.60
CA PRO A 111 -9.63 -20.52 0.40
C PRO A 111 -10.12 -19.62 -0.75
N ARG A 112 -11.45 -19.54 -0.94
CA ARG A 112 -12.05 -18.72 -2.00
C ARG A 112 -11.74 -17.24 -1.82
N ARG A 113 -11.78 -16.71 -0.58
CA ARG A 113 -11.44 -15.32 -0.29
C ARG A 113 -9.95 -15.08 -0.49
N TYR A 114 -9.12 -15.99 0.01
CA TYR A 114 -7.67 -15.94 -0.12
C TYR A 114 -7.25 -15.84 -1.58
N PHE A 115 -7.63 -16.80 -2.43
CA PHE A 115 -7.23 -16.80 -3.84
C PHE A 115 -7.80 -15.62 -4.62
N ARG A 116 -9.02 -15.17 -4.30
CA ARG A 116 -9.57 -13.96 -4.91
C ARG A 116 -8.78 -12.72 -4.52
N THR A 117 -8.39 -12.58 -3.26
CA THR A 117 -7.57 -11.47 -2.77
C THR A 117 -6.19 -11.50 -3.41
N LEU A 118 -5.60 -12.69 -3.52
CA LEU A 118 -4.33 -12.87 -4.22
C LEU A 118 -4.45 -12.40 -5.69
N ALA A 119 -5.50 -12.80 -6.39
CA ALA A 119 -5.74 -12.37 -7.78
C ALA A 119 -5.92 -10.83 -7.90
N VAL A 120 -6.61 -10.19 -6.94
CA VAL A 120 -6.73 -8.72 -6.89
C VAL A 120 -5.36 -8.09 -6.69
N ASN A 121 -4.57 -8.56 -5.71
CA ASN A 121 -3.26 -8.01 -5.40
C ASN A 121 -2.28 -8.18 -6.56
N MET A 122 -2.23 -9.36 -7.18
CA MET A 122 -1.39 -9.61 -8.36
C MET A 122 -1.81 -8.73 -9.55
N GLY A 123 -3.11 -8.59 -9.77
CA GLY A 123 -3.63 -7.69 -10.81
C GLY A 123 -3.28 -6.21 -10.56
N LEU A 124 -3.38 -5.74 -9.31
CA LEU A 124 -2.99 -4.39 -8.93
C LEU A 124 -1.48 -4.18 -9.00
N CYS A 125 -0.68 -5.19 -8.64
CA CYS A 125 0.76 -5.16 -8.79
C CYS A 125 1.16 -5.06 -10.27
N ALA A 126 0.54 -5.86 -11.14
CA ALA A 126 0.75 -5.79 -12.59
C ALA A 126 0.35 -4.39 -13.16
N LEU A 127 -0.78 -3.85 -12.73
CA LEU A 127 -1.21 -2.50 -13.10
C LEU A 127 -0.22 -1.43 -12.64
N TYR A 128 0.26 -1.53 -11.40
CA TYR A 128 1.28 -0.65 -10.85
C TYR A 128 2.57 -0.69 -11.67
N SER A 129 3.06 -1.90 -11.96
CA SER A 129 4.26 -2.10 -12.78
C SER A 129 4.08 -1.54 -14.19
N LEU A 130 2.92 -1.76 -14.81
CA LEU A 130 2.61 -1.23 -16.15
C LEU A 130 2.62 0.31 -16.18
N LEU A 131 2.12 0.95 -15.13
CA LEU A 131 2.05 2.41 -15.05
C LEU A 131 3.39 3.07 -14.63
N THR A 132 4.25 2.33 -13.90
CA THR A 132 5.52 2.88 -13.40
C THR A 132 6.73 2.54 -14.26
N ALA A 133 6.74 1.35 -14.89
CA ALA A 133 7.86 0.88 -15.71
C ALA A 133 8.26 1.83 -16.86
N PRO A 134 7.32 2.41 -17.65
CA PRO A 134 7.70 3.31 -18.74
C PRO A 134 8.50 4.51 -18.27
N LEU A 135 8.11 5.12 -17.13
CA LEU A 135 8.82 6.27 -16.58
C LEU A 135 10.17 5.87 -15.97
N ALA A 136 10.26 4.68 -15.36
CA ALA A 136 11.53 4.16 -14.86
C ALA A 136 12.52 3.89 -16.00
N ILE A 137 12.06 3.34 -17.12
CA ILE A 137 12.87 3.12 -18.32
C ILE A 137 13.32 4.47 -18.91
N ALA A 138 12.39 5.43 -19.06
CA ALA A 138 12.70 6.77 -19.52
C ALA A 138 13.73 7.46 -18.61
N GLY A 139 13.59 7.30 -17.28
CA GLY A 139 14.55 7.83 -16.32
C GLY A 139 15.97 7.27 -16.47
N ARG A 140 16.08 5.96 -16.78
CA ARG A 140 17.38 5.33 -17.08
C ARG A 140 17.99 5.87 -18.38
N LEU A 141 17.19 6.03 -19.42
CA LEU A 141 17.65 6.57 -20.71
C LEU A 141 18.08 8.04 -20.62
N LEU A 142 17.45 8.82 -19.75
CA LEU A 142 17.74 10.23 -19.54
C LEU A 142 18.84 10.48 -18.46
N GLY A 143 19.34 9.42 -17.82
CA GLY A 143 20.33 9.50 -16.75
C GLY A 143 21.66 10.16 -17.12
N GLY A 144 21.99 10.26 -18.44
CA GLY A 144 23.14 11.02 -18.95
C GLY A 144 22.86 12.51 -19.20
N VAL A 145 21.58 12.93 -19.15
CA VAL A 145 21.16 14.31 -19.52
C VAL A 145 20.68 15.08 -18.29
N LEU A 146 20.03 14.40 -17.34
CA LEU A 146 19.45 15.00 -16.15
C LEU A 146 20.17 14.57 -14.87
N PRO A 147 20.26 15.44 -13.84
CA PRO A 147 20.84 15.08 -12.55
C PRO A 147 20.07 13.91 -11.91
N ALA A 148 20.79 12.89 -11.42
CA ALA A 148 20.19 11.71 -10.80
C ALA A 148 19.16 12.04 -9.69
N PRO A 149 19.38 13.02 -8.79
CA PRO A 149 18.37 13.38 -7.78
C PRO A 149 17.04 13.86 -8.38
N ALA A 150 17.09 14.59 -9.50
CA ALA A 150 15.88 15.09 -10.15
C ALA A 150 15.05 13.93 -10.76
N ILE A 151 15.72 12.99 -11.42
CA ILE A 151 15.08 11.78 -11.96
C ILE A 151 14.43 10.97 -10.82
N THR A 152 15.18 10.74 -9.74
CA THR A 152 14.67 10.00 -8.58
C THR A 152 13.45 10.70 -7.96
N ALA A 153 13.48 12.02 -7.79
CA ALA A 153 12.35 12.78 -7.26
C ALA A 153 11.09 12.63 -8.14
N VAL A 154 11.24 12.73 -9.46
CA VAL A 154 10.13 12.56 -10.41
C VAL A 154 9.56 11.14 -10.34
N LEU A 155 10.42 10.13 -10.29
CA LEU A 155 10.00 8.71 -10.15
C LEU A 155 9.23 8.47 -8.86
N VAL A 156 9.72 8.96 -7.73
CA VAL A 156 9.06 8.81 -6.43
C VAL A 156 7.71 9.51 -6.42
N ILE A 157 7.62 10.74 -6.90
CA ILE A 157 6.35 11.47 -6.99
C ILE A 157 5.35 10.72 -7.87
N TRP A 158 5.80 10.19 -9.02
CA TRP A 158 4.96 9.40 -9.91
C TRP A 158 4.48 8.11 -9.26
N GLN A 159 5.35 7.37 -8.57
CA GLN A 159 4.97 6.15 -7.84
C GLN A 159 3.94 6.43 -6.76
N ILE A 160 4.12 7.50 -5.98
CA ILE A 160 3.13 7.93 -4.97
C ILE A 160 1.80 8.27 -5.65
N PHE A 161 1.84 9.00 -6.77
CA PHE A 161 0.64 9.33 -7.56
C PHE A 161 -0.08 8.07 -8.03
N VAL A 162 0.62 7.13 -8.67
CA VAL A 162 0.03 5.86 -9.14
C VAL A 162 -0.55 5.07 -7.97
N TYR A 163 0.17 4.95 -6.86
CA TYR A 163 -0.31 4.23 -5.69
C TYR A 163 -1.64 4.81 -5.18
N ILE A 164 -1.69 6.12 -4.98
CA ILE A 164 -2.86 6.77 -4.41
C ILE A 164 -4.08 6.67 -5.33
N PHE A 165 -3.91 6.94 -6.64
CA PHE A 165 -5.02 7.03 -7.57
C PHE A 165 -5.47 5.70 -8.15
N PHE A 166 -4.56 4.75 -8.35
CA PHE A 166 -4.85 3.51 -9.07
C PHE A 166 -4.79 2.25 -8.21
N ILE A 167 -4.16 2.31 -7.05
CA ILE A 167 -4.04 1.17 -6.15
C ILE A 167 -4.88 1.36 -4.88
N HIS A 168 -4.79 2.53 -4.24
CA HIS A 168 -5.48 2.79 -2.99
C HIS A 168 -7.01 2.61 -3.10
N TYR A 169 -7.65 3.19 -4.12
CA TYR A 169 -9.10 3.09 -4.28
C TYR A 169 -9.62 1.68 -4.54
N PRO A 170 -9.04 0.90 -5.47
CA PRO A 170 -9.41 -0.50 -5.63
C PRO A 170 -9.25 -1.30 -4.35
N LEU A 171 -8.15 -1.09 -3.59
CA LEU A 171 -7.95 -1.75 -2.28
C LEU A 171 -9.02 -1.32 -1.27
N ALA A 172 -9.34 -0.03 -1.19
CA ALA A 172 -10.40 0.48 -0.32
C ALA A 172 -11.77 -0.11 -0.69
N ALA A 173 -12.12 -0.15 -1.98
CA ALA A 173 -13.35 -0.75 -2.46
C ALA A 173 -13.43 -2.24 -2.12
N TYR A 174 -12.33 -2.96 -2.33
CA TYR A 174 -12.25 -4.38 -2.01
C TYR A 174 -12.36 -4.64 -0.50
N ALA A 175 -11.73 -3.80 0.31
CA ALA A 175 -11.82 -3.90 1.76
C ALA A 175 -13.24 -3.63 2.30
N ILE A 176 -13.99 -2.71 1.69
CA ILE A 176 -15.37 -2.39 2.06
C ILE A 176 -16.32 -3.51 1.59
N ASN A 177 -16.19 -3.96 0.36
CA ASN A 177 -17.04 -4.97 -0.24
C ASN A 177 -16.25 -5.87 -1.20
N ASP A 178 -16.07 -7.13 -0.81
CA ASP A 178 -15.29 -8.15 -1.54
C ASP A 178 -16.14 -9.05 -2.43
N SER A 179 -17.41 -8.70 -2.72
CA SER A 179 -18.36 -9.58 -3.41
C SER A 179 -18.11 -9.74 -4.91
N ARG A 180 -17.50 -8.74 -5.56
CA ARG A 180 -17.31 -8.72 -7.01
C ARG A 180 -16.07 -9.48 -7.46
N GLN A 181 -15.98 -9.76 -8.77
CA GLN A 181 -14.81 -10.45 -9.36
C GLN A 181 -13.55 -9.57 -9.33
N ALA A 182 -12.37 -10.20 -9.34
CA ALA A 182 -11.09 -9.50 -9.19
C ALA A 182 -10.86 -8.40 -10.27
N TYR A 183 -11.19 -8.68 -11.54
CA TYR A 183 -11.00 -7.72 -12.63
C TYR A 183 -11.77 -6.42 -12.43
N TYR A 184 -12.90 -6.45 -11.73
CA TYR A 184 -13.68 -5.25 -11.41
C TYR A 184 -12.89 -4.28 -10.53
N TYR A 185 -12.15 -4.80 -9.54
CA TYR A 185 -11.33 -3.97 -8.67
C TYR A 185 -10.06 -3.47 -9.35
N VAL A 186 -9.49 -4.24 -10.28
CA VAL A 186 -8.26 -3.84 -10.99
C VAL A 186 -8.54 -2.78 -12.06
N PHE A 187 -9.53 -2.99 -12.91
CA PHE A 187 -9.77 -2.12 -14.08
C PHE A 187 -10.97 -1.21 -13.93
N GLY A 188 -11.99 -1.62 -13.17
CA GLY A 188 -13.23 -0.84 -13.04
C GLY A 188 -13.06 0.52 -12.36
N PHE A 189 -11.96 0.71 -11.62
CA PHE A 189 -11.68 1.94 -10.88
C PHE A 189 -10.80 2.95 -11.63
N ILE A 190 -10.26 2.62 -12.78
CA ILE A 190 -9.38 3.54 -13.54
C ILE A 190 -10.10 4.86 -13.82
N GLY A 191 -11.28 4.82 -14.42
CA GLY A 191 -12.07 6.02 -14.70
C GLY A 191 -12.52 6.77 -13.44
N PHE A 192 -12.79 6.04 -12.35
CA PHE A 192 -13.12 6.62 -11.06
C PHE A 192 -11.95 7.42 -10.48
N SER A 193 -10.75 6.87 -10.53
CA SER A 193 -9.53 7.52 -10.03
C SER A 193 -9.25 8.84 -10.73
N PHE A 194 -9.40 8.89 -12.06
CA PHE A 194 -9.25 10.14 -12.81
C PHE A 194 -10.30 11.17 -12.43
N ARG A 195 -11.56 10.76 -12.32
CA ARG A 195 -12.68 11.68 -12.03
C ARG A 195 -12.55 12.37 -10.68
N TYR A 196 -12.00 11.68 -9.67
CA TYR A 196 -11.91 12.20 -8.31
C TYR A 196 -10.50 12.60 -7.87
N SER A 197 -9.54 12.63 -8.79
CA SER A 197 -8.14 12.98 -8.52
C SER A 197 -7.96 14.30 -7.77
N GLY A 198 -8.67 15.35 -8.19
CA GLY A 198 -8.56 16.68 -7.55
C GLY A 198 -8.99 16.71 -6.07
N ALA A 199 -9.99 15.91 -5.69
CA ALA A 199 -10.43 15.83 -4.30
C ALA A 199 -9.40 15.14 -3.40
N LEU A 200 -8.72 14.13 -3.94
CA LEU A 200 -7.65 13.41 -3.24
C LEU A 200 -6.40 14.24 -3.07
N ILE A 201 -5.97 14.91 -4.14
CA ILE A 201 -4.82 15.81 -4.08
C ILE A 201 -5.02 16.81 -2.94
N LYS A 202 -6.19 17.45 -2.87
CA LYS A 202 -6.52 18.38 -1.76
C LYS A 202 -6.43 17.71 -0.39
N LEU A 203 -6.96 16.48 -0.25
CA LEU A 203 -6.89 15.75 1.02
C LEU A 203 -5.43 15.47 1.41
N ILE A 204 -4.61 14.94 0.49
CA ILE A 204 -3.21 14.62 0.74
C ILE A 204 -2.41 15.85 1.13
N PHE A 205 -2.55 16.97 0.38
CA PHE A 205 -1.92 18.22 0.74
C PHE A 205 -2.33 18.68 2.15
N SER A 206 -3.60 18.48 2.52
CA SER A 206 -4.08 18.81 3.88
C SER A 206 -3.52 17.91 4.97
N MET A 207 -2.88 16.80 4.60
CA MET A 207 -2.29 15.80 5.52
C MET A 207 -0.75 15.83 5.51
N LEU A 208 -0.10 16.68 4.71
CA LEU A 208 1.37 16.74 4.61
C LEU A 208 2.03 16.91 5.99
N GLY A 209 1.51 17.76 6.86
CA GLY A 209 2.04 17.92 8.21
C GLY A 209 2.00 16.64 9.07
N TRP A 210 1.04 15.74 8.83
CA TRP A 210 1.01 14.43 9.48
C TRP A 210 2.00 13.46 8.81
N ILE A 211 2.11 13.51 7.49
CA ILE A 211 3.04 12.67 6.72
C ILE A 211 4.49 12.95 7.13
N THR A 212 4.84 14.22 7.36
CA THR A 212 6.19 14.57 7.85
C THR A 212 6.51 14.00 9.22
N LEU A 213 5.51 13.74 10.06
CA LEU A 213 5.72 13.07 11.35
C LEU A 213 6.09 11.58 11.22
N CYS A 214 5.83 10.96 10.05
CA CYS A 214 6.24 9.58 9.80
C CYS A 214 7.76 9.37 9.70
N PHE A 215 8.56 10.46 9.64
CA PHE A 215 10.01 10.36 9.80
C PHE A 215 10.44 9.95 11.23
N PHE A 216 9.54 10.03 12.19
CA PHE A 216 9.78 9.61 13.56
C PHE A 216 9.01 8.33 13.88
N ILE A 217 9.67 7.34 14.46
CA ILE A 217 9.10 6.01 14.75
C ILE A 217 7.86 6.10 15.64
N ILE A 218 7.94 6.84 16.75
CA ILE A 218 6.83 6.92 17.73
C ILE A 218 5.58 7.57 17.13
N PRO A 219 5.66 8.77 16.49
CA PRO A 219 4.50 9.34 15.81
C PRO A 219 3.93 8.45 14.70
N THR A 220 4.77 7.68 13.98
CA THR A 220 4.34 6.79 12.90
C THR A 220 3.29 5.78 13.38
N LEU A 221 3.41 5.26 14.59
CA LEU A 221 2.43 4.33 15.18
C LEU A 221 1.02 4.92 15.28
N TYR A 222 0.89 6.23 15.43
CA TYR A 222 -0.41 6.92 15.40
C TYR A 222 -0.78 7.40 14.00
N VAL A 223 0.18 7.96 13.28
CA VAL A 223 -0.07 8.63 12.00
C VAL A 223 -0.50 7.65 10.93
N VAL A 224 0.11 6.47 10.81
CA VAL A 224 -0.27 5.48 9.79
C VAL A 224 -1.72 4.98 9.98
N PRO A 225 -2.17 4.54 11.17
CA PRO A 225 -3.59 4.29 11.43
C PRO A 225 -4.50 5.47 11.10
N TYR A 226 -4.13 6.69 11.49
CA TYR A 226 -4.91 7.88 11.21
C TYR A 226 -5.02 8.17 9.71
N LEU A 227 -3.93 8.05 8.96
CA LEU A 227 -3.91 8.19 7.50
C LEU A 227 -4.81 7.13 6.84
N ALA A 228 -4.68 5.86 7.25
CA ALA A 228 -5.47 4.76 6.71
C ALA A 228 -6.98 4.99 6.90
N VAL A 229 -7.43 5.32 8.12
CA VAL A 229 -8.84 5.59 8.40
C VAL A 229 -9.33 6.85 7.67
N THR A 230 -8.50 7.90 7.57
CA THR A 230 -8.85 9.13 6.83
C THR A 230 -9.04 8.84 5.33
N LEU A 231 -8.16 8.05 4.73
CA LEU A 231 -8.26 7.64 3.35
C LEU A 231 -9.48 6.74 3.12
N MET A 232 -9.82 5.83 4.06
CA MET A 232 -11.03 5.02 4.00
C MET A 232 -12.31 5.84 4.08
N ASN A 233 -12.38 6.81 4.99
CA ASN A 233 -13.50 7.74 5.06
C ASN A 233 -13.66 8.55 3.76
N SER A 234 -12.54 8.98 3.16
CA SER A 234 -12.55 9.64 1.85
C SER A 234 -13.10 8.74 0.75
N ALA A 235 -12.62 7.50 0.67
CA ALA A 235 -13.09 6.52 -0.29
C ALA A 235 -14.59 6.25 -0.13
N ARG A 236 -15.04 5.97 1.11
CA ARG A 236 -16.46 5.75 1.43
C ARG A 236 -17.33 6.92 0.97
N TRP A 237 -16.89 8.14 1.25
CA TRP A 237 -17.65 9.34 0.88
C TRP A 237 -17.74 9.51 -0.65
N LEU A 238 -16.64 9.26 -1.38
CA LEU A 238 -16.61 9.30 -2.84
C LEU A 238 -17.49 8.21 -3.47
N PHE A 239 -17.49 7.00 -2.88
CA PHE A 239 -18.33 5.90 -3.34
C PHE A 239 -19.82 6.18 -3.11
N ALA A 240 -20.19 6.75 -1.95
CA ALA A 240 -21.57 7.14 -1.65
C ALA A 240 -22.09 8.17 -2.66
N MET A 241 -21.25 9.13 -3.08
CA MET A 241 -21.61 10.12 -4.10
C MET A 241 -21.83 9.52 -5.50
N ASN A 242 -21.24 8.38 -5.78
CA ASN A 242 -21.23 7.80 -7.12
C ASN A 242 -22.21 6.63 -7.29
N ASN A 243 -22.97 6.23 -6.23
CA ASN A 243 -23.89 5.08 -6.20
C ASN A 243 -23.28 3.77 -6.75
N LYS A 244 -21.95 3.57 -6.61
CA LYS A 244 -21.23 2.44 -7.23
C LYS A 244 -20.84 1.32 -6.25
N ILE A 245 -21.25 1.39 -4.97
CA ILE A 245 -21.09 0.30 -4.00
C ILE A 245 -22.42 -0.01 -3.32
#